data_0770547ac0fac6895083c07bd218e349
#
_entry.id   0770547ac0fac6895083c07bd218e349
#
_cell.length_a   1.000
_cell.length_b   1.000
_cell.length_c   1.000
_cell.angle_alpha   90.00
_cell.angle_beta   90.00
_cell.angle_gamma   90.00
#
_symmetry.space_group_name_H-M   'P 1'
#
loop_
_entity.id
_entity.type
_entity.pdbx_description
1 polymer ?
#
loop_
_entity_poly.entity_id
_entity_poly.type
_entity_poly.pdbx_seq_one_letter_code
_entity_poly.pdbx_strand_id
1 'polypeptide(L)'
;MPYKYEIHLHYLLFYHVFFSIFFTWYILNFGGDSQGYWRFGMEQVMLKGDISWFSYFGDGTTFILWLCYIPSQLMGLSYITGNILFGFLGFIGIRYIFVMVADLFPANHSVLNIPLFPTVFYFLNLHFWSAGVGKDTICFWGIAWFLFALQKYKSRWWQAIIALFFVYMARPHIGFALLAGSGIAILLGSEIKPTIKVLLSSAVLAGVIYLSSGTLEALRIEEFSFESLEDLAGKKVGNLNTSNVGSGVDLASYSWPMKLFTYMFRPLFFDAHNFVSFFSSFENLLYLWLSFFIYRNWTPEAIRDMPLFIKAGMITFIPVTLAFMNSLSNLGIVMRMKNMTMIYFLLFCFFLIAYNKHLRYLRVQEKIRYYQKREEIIRKKADTATPPPVSP
;
A
#
# COMPACT_ATOMS: atom_id res chain seq x y z
N MET A 1 -2.94 20.47 6.74
CA MET A 1 -3.11 19.38 7.76
C MET A 1 -3.21 20.05 9.13
N PRO A 2 -4.12 19.64 10.03
CA PRO A 2 -4.18 20.20 11.39
C PRO A 2 -2.89 19.95 12.18
N TYR A 3 -2.43 20.94 12.96
CA TYR A 3 -1.17 20.89 13.74
C TYR A 3 -1.04 19.63 14.61
N LYS A 4 -2.14 19.16 15.18
CA LYS A 4 -2.15 17.91 15.98
C LYS A 4 -1.66 16.67 15.22
N TYR A 5 -1.75 16.66 13.88
CA TYR A 5 -1.26 15.56 13.05
C TYR A 5 0.18 15.75 12.60
N GLU A 6 0.66 17.00 12.55
CA GLU A 6 2.06 17.28 12.21
C GLU A 6 3.01 16.73 13.27
N ILE A 7 2.64 16.82 14.54
CA ILE A 7 3.45 16.28 15.64
C ILE A 7 3.63 14.77 15.52
N HIS A 8 2.60 14.04 15.04
CA HIS A 8 2.72 12.61 14.81
C HIS A 8 3.71 12.26 13.70
N LEU A 9 3.86 13.11 12.67
CA LEU A 9 4.87 12.89 11.63
C LEU A 9 6.30 13.01 12.19
N HIS A 10 6.54 13.91 13.13
CA HIS A 10 7.83 13.98 13.80
C HIS A 10 8.10 12.73 14.66
N TYR A 11 7.13 12.27 15.45
CA TYR A 11 7.26 11.04 16.21
C TYR A 11 7.48 9.82 15.32
N LEU A 12 6.75 9.73 14.19
CA LEU A 12 6.91 8.65 13.21
C LEU A 12 8.28 8.68 12.53
N LEU A 13 8.87 9.87 12.29
CA LEU A 13 10.23 9.97 11.77
C LEU A 13 11.25 9.36 12.74
N PHE A 14 11.23 9.78 14.00
CA PHE A 14 12.15 9.22 15.02
C PHE A 14 11.94 7.72 15.23
N TYR A 15 10.68 7.30 15.25
CA TYR A 15 10.30 5.90 15.35
C TYR A 15 10.82 5.10 14.15
N HIS A 16 10.72 5.63 12.94
CA HIS A 16 11.23 4.98 11.74
C HIS A 16 12.76 4.91 11.67
N VAL A 17 13.46 5.94 12.12
CA VAL A 17 14.92 5.93 12.27
C VAL A 17 15.35 4.86 13.28
N PHE A 18 14.64 4.74 14.40
CA PHE A 18 14.86 3.63 15.33
C PHE A 18 14.73 2.28 14.61
N PHE A 19 13.70 2.09 13.78
CA PHE A 19 13.54 0.86 13.01
C PHE A 19 14.64 0.64 11.98
N SER A 20 15.24 1.67 11.39
CA SER A 20 16.40 1.51 10.50
C SER A 20 17.62 0.97 11.25
N ILE A 21 17.83 1.42 12.48
CA ILE A 21 18.89 0.91 13.35
C ILE A 21 18.58 -0.52 13.81
N PHE A 22 17.33 -0.77 14.23
CA PHE A 22 16.88 -2.11 14.64
C PHE A 22 16.94 -3.12 13.48
N PHE A 23 16.54 -2.72 12.28
CA PHE A 23 16.65 -3.54 11.06
C PHE A 23 18.11 -3.88 10.77
N THR A 24 19.02 -2.92 10.90
CA THR A 24 20.45 -3.16 10.73
C THR A 24 20.94 -4.23 11.70
N TRP A 25 20.63 -4.07 13.00
CA TRP A 25 20.98 -5.04 14.03
C TRP A 25 20.37 -6.42 13.73
N TYR A 26 19.09 -6.47 13.35
CA TYR A 26 18.39 -7.71 13.05
C TYR A 26 19.04 -8.46 11.89
N ILE A 27 19.30 -7.78 10.77
CA ILE A 27 19.92 -8.41 9.59
C ILE A 27 21.36 -8.88 9.86
N LEU A 28 22.11 -8.15 10.66
CA LEU A 28 23.47 -8.56 11.03
C LEU A 28 23.50 -9.84 11.89
N ASN A 29 22.47 -10.09 12.71
CA ASN A 29 22.39 -11.25 13.59
C ASN A 29 21.64 -12.45 12.99
N PHE A 30 20.62 -12.21 12.17
CA PHE A 30 19.72 -13.25 11.64
C PHE A 30 19.84 -13.46 10.12
N GLY A 31 20.63 -12.62 9.45
CA GLY A 31 20.81 -12.70 7.99
C GLY A 31 19.69 -12.02 7.21
N GLY A 32 19.89 -11.93 5.90
CA GLY A 32 18.94 -11.37 4.93
C GLY A 32 19.65 -10.75 3.72
N ASP A 33 18.89 -10.55 2.63
CA ASP A 33 19.40 -10.05 1.35
C ASP A 33 20.01 -8.64 1.42
N SER A 34 19.55 -7.83 2.37
CA SER A 34 19.89 -6.41 2.51
C SER A 34 21.39 -6.16 2.63
N GLN A 35 22.10 -7.00 3.41
CA GLN A 35 23.53 -6.90 3.57
C GLN A 35 24.28 -7.26 2.28
N GLY A 36 23.78 -8.26 1.53
CA GLY A 36 24.31 -8.65 0.23
C GLY A 36 24.18 -7.53 -0.81
N TYR A 37 23.07 -6.80 -0.83
CA TYR A 37 22.90 -5.63 -1.70
C TYR A 37 23.91 -4.53 -1.41
N TRP A 38 24.14 -4.22 -0.11
CA TRP A 38 25.05 -3.14 0.25
C TRP A 38 26.53 -3.49 0.05
N ARG A 39 26.91 -4.72 0.38
CA ARG A 39 28.30 -5.19 0.30
C ARG A 39 28.68 -5.78 -1.04
N PHE A 40 27.77 -5.88 -1.99
CA PHE A 40 27.97 -6.54 -3.29
C PHE A 40 28.47 -8.00 -3.15
N GLY A 41 28.12 -8.67 -2.05
CA GLY A 41 28.53 -10.03 -1.73
C GLY A 41 27.64 -11.13 -2.31
N MET A 42 26.74 -10.83 -3.23
CA MET A 42 25.89 -11.82 -3.88
C MET A 42 26.61 -12.47 -5.06
N GLU A 43 27.05 -13.71 -4.93
CA GLU A 43 27.74 -14.47 -5.98
C GLU A 43 26.99 -14.54 -7.32
N GLN A 44 25.66 -14.49 -7.27
CA GLN A 44 24.77 -14.55 -8.43
C GLN A 44 24.79 -13.28 -9.30
N VAL A 45 25.40 -12.19 -8.81
CA VAL A 45 25.40 -10.88 -9.48
C VAL A 45 26.82 -10.32 -9.65
N MET A 46 27.84 -11.11 -9.36
CA MET A 46 29.23 -10.71 -9.66
C MET A 46 29.44 -10.66 -11.16
N LEU A 47 29.45 -9.43 -11.69
CA LEU A 47 29.79 -9.17 -13.08
C LEU A 47 31.30 -9.48 -13.30
N LYS A 48 31.59 -10.25 -14.33
CA LYS A 48 32.99 -10.50 -14.76
C LYS A 48 33.41 -9.35 -15.65
N GLY A 49 34.46 -8.62 -15.28
CA GLY A 49 35.05 -7.54 -16.07
C GLY A 49 35.14 -6.20 -15.35
N ASP A 50 35.40 -5.12 -16.09
CA ASP A 50 35.43 -3.75 -15.55
C ASP A 50 34.02 -3.36 -15.03
N ILE A 51 33.89 -3.32 -13.73
CA ILE A 51 32.63 -3.06 -13.04
C ILE A 51 32.42 -1.56 -12.95
N SER A 52 31.54 -1.01 -13.77
CA SER A 52 31.08 0.37 -13.69
C SER A 52 29.70 0.47 -13.04
N TRP A 53 29.36 1.66 -12.57
CA TRP A 53 27.99 1.91 -12.02
C TRP A 53 26.89 1.49 -13.00
N PHE A 54 27.04 1.80 -14.29
CA PHE A 54 26.04 1.47 -15.31
C PHE A 54 25.92 -0.04 -15.59
N SER A 55 26.93 -0.84 -15.27
CA SER A 55 26.89 -2.29 -15.43
C SER A 55 25.83 -2.96 -14.54
N TYR A 56 25.44 -2.30 -13.47
CA TYR A 56 24.38 -2.76 -12.55
C TYR A 56 22.98 -2.25 -12.92
N PHE A 57 22.84 -1.39 -13.94
CA PHE A 57 21.53 -0.89 -14.32
C PHE A 57 20.68 -2.01 -14.93
N GLY A 58 19.63 -2.40 -14.22
CA GLY A 58 18.70 -3.47 -14.58
C GLY A 58 17.54 -3.51 -13.59
N ASP A 59 16.65 -4.48 -13.69
CA ASP A 59 15.52 -4.61 -12.79
C ASP A 59 15.80 -5.53 -11.58
N GLY A 60 14.91 -5.53 -10.63
CA GLY A 60 14.96 -6.40 -9.46
C GLY A 60 16.20 -6.19 -8.58
N THR A 61 17.05 -7.20 -8.47
CA THR A 61 18.26 -7.18 -7.63
C THR A 61 19.29 -6.20 -8.16
N THR A 62 19.52 -6.19 -9.47
CA THR A 62 20.50 -5.32 -10.13
C THR A 62 20.16 -3.86 -9.94
N PHE A 63 18.88 -3.49 -9.95
CA PHE A 63 18.45 -2.12 -9.64
C PHE A 63 18.83 -1.68 -8.22
N ILE A 64 18.67 -2.55 -7.24
CA ILE A 64 19.07 -2.20 -5.87
C ILE A 64 20.58 -2.08 -5.76
N LEU A 65 21.35 -2.94 -6.42
CA LEU A 65 22.81 -2.81 -6.50
C LEU A 65 23.22 -1.49 -7.17
N TRP A 66 22.56 -1.12 -8.27
CA TRP A 66 22.79 0.15 -8.95
C TRP A 66 22.55 1.35 -8.02
N LEU A 67 21.46 1.35 -7.23
CA LEU A 67 21.18 2.39 -6.24
C LEU A 67 22.21 2.39 -5.10
N CYS A 68 22.70 1.23 -4.68
CA CYS A 68 23.68 1.11 -3.59
C CYS A 68 25.11 1.45 -4.04
N TYR A 69 25.45 1.37 -5.32
CA TYR A 69 26.82 1.48 -5.81
C TYR A 69 27.49 2.78 -5.40
N ILE A 70 26.86 3.91 -5.68
CA ILE A 70 27.44 5.23 -5.35
C ILE A 70 27.65 5.37 -3.84
N PRO A 71 26.63 5.20 -2.97
CA PRO A 71 26.83 5.42 -1.53
C PRO A 71 27.72 4.37 -0.87
N SER A 72 27.71 3.10 -1.32
CA SER A 72 28.51 2.06 -0.67
C SER A 72 29.91 1.92 -1.27
N GLN A 73 30.05 1.85 -2.61
CA GLN A 73 31.32 1.55 -3.26
C GLN A 73 32.14 2.81 -3.53
N LEU A 74 31.54 3.90 -3.99
CA LEU A 74 32.27 5.13 -4.28
C LEU A 74 32.47 6.01 -3.05
N MET A 75 31.41 6.16 -2.22
CA MET A 75 31.49 7.00 -1.02
C MET A 75 31.95 6.24 0.23
N GLY A 76 32.01 4.92 0.20
CA GLY A 76 32.45 4.08 1.33
C GLY A 76 31.55 4.18 2.57
N LEU A 77 30.25 4.52 2.40
CA LEU A 77 29.35 4.67 3.54
C LEU A 77 29.07 3.32 4.23
N SER A 78 28.88 3.35 5.53
CA SER A 78 28.61 2.16 6.32
C SER A 78 27.25 1.55 6.00
N TYR A 79 27.05 0.26 6.28
CA TYR A 79 25.77 -0.44 6.09
C TYR A 79 24.63 0.19 6.90
N ILE A 80 24.90 0.65 8.13
CA ILE A 80 23.91 1.36 8.94
C ILE A 80 23.49 2.67 8.30
N THR A 81 24.44 3.42 7.71
CA THR A 81 24.14 4.65 6.97
C THR A 81 23.26 4.34 5.75
N GLY A 82 23.56 3.25 5.04
CA GLY A 82 22.74 2.76 3.93
C GLY A 82 21.29 2.47 4.36
N ASN A 83 21.11 1.77 5.46
CA ASN A 83 19.77 1.49 5.98
C ASN A 83 19.03 2.78 6.41
N ILE A 84 19.71 3.75 6.98
CA ILE A 84 19.11 5.05 7.33
C ILE A 84 18.68 5.81 6.06
N LEU A 85 19.50 5.82 5.01
CA LEU A 85 19.17 6.48 3.73
C LEU A 85 17.94 5.84 3.08
N PHE A 86 17.89 4.51 2.99
CA PHE A 86 16.74 3.80 2.48
C PHE A 86 15.52 3.96 3.39
N GLY A 87 15.72 3.90 4.71
CA GLY A 87 14.67 4.16 5.69
C GLY A 87 14.07 5.56 5.53
N PHE A 88 14.86 6.57 5.19
CA PHE A 88 14.33 7.89 4.91
C PHE A 88 13.37 7.89 3.69
N LEU A 89 13.66 7.12 2.62
CA LEU A 89 12.72 6.91 1.53
C LEU A 89 11.45 6.20 2.00
N GLY A 90 11.60 5.16 2.82
CA GLY A 90 10.46 4.46 3.44
C GLY A 90 9.59 5.39 4.28
N PHE A 91 10.21 6.26 5.08
CA PHE A 91 9.47 7.29 5.84
C PHE A 91 8.71 8.26 4.93
N ILE A 92 9.30 8.70 3.81
CA ILE A 92 8.59 9.52 2.83
C ILE A 92 7.34 8.79 2.31
N GLY A 93 7.43 7.47 2.07
CA GLY A 93 6.29 6.63 1.72
C GLY A 93 5.20 6.64 2.82
N ILE A 94 5.58 6.43 4.07
CA ILE A 94 4.67 6.53 5.23
C ILE A 94 4.00 7.90 5.28
N ARG A 95 4.79 8.98 5.10
CA ARG A 95 4.27 10.36 5.09
C ARG A 95 3.26 10.57 3.95
N TYR A 96 3.47 10.02 2.76
CA TYR A 96 2.49 10.12 1.67
C TYR A 96 1.17 9.47 2.04
N ILE A 97 1.18 8.26 2.60
CA ILE A 97 -0.03 7.56 3.02
C ILE A 97 -0.71 8.33 4.16
N PHE A 98 0.06 8.80 5.14
CA PHE A 98 -0.45 9.59 6.26
C PHE A 98 -1.19 10.85 5.78
N VAL A 99 -0.61 11.60 4.84
CA VAL A 99 -1.24 12.80 4.26
C VAL A 99 -2.49 12.43 3.47
N MET A 100 -2.46 11.37 2.67
CA MET A 100 -3.65 10.90 1.93
C MET A 100 -4.80 10.57 2.87
N VAL A 101 -4.53 9.88 3.99
CA VAL A 101 -5.53 9.57 5.00
C VAL A 101 -6.02 10.83 5.71
N ALA A 102 -5.12 11.74 6.09
CA ALA A 102 -5.49 13.01 6.72
C ALA A 102 -6.36 13.89 5.81
N ASP A 103 -6.15 13.84 4.50
CA ASP A 103 -6.97 14.57 3.52
C ASP A 103 -8.38 13.94 3.35
N LEU A 104 -8.52 12.61 3.52
CA LEU A 104 -9.82 11.96 3.52
C LEU A 104 -10.67 12.38 4.73
N PHE A 105 -10.02 12.82 5.78
CA PHE A 105 -10.65 13.03 7.07
C PHE A 105 -10.33 14.39 7.69
N PRO A 106 -11.17 15.37 7.52
CA PRO A 106 -11.00 16.66 8.20
C PRO A 106 -11.26 16.61 9.72
N ALA A 107 -11.84 15.53 10.26
CA ALA A 107 -12.25 15.41 11.67
C ALA A 107 -11.99 14.00 12.24
N ASN A 108 -12.11 13.86 13.56
CA ASN A 108 -11.79 12.71 14.41
C ASN A 108 -12.16 11.31 13.87
N HIS A 109 -11.19 10.36 13.82
CA HIS A 109 -11.29 9.06 13.11
C HIS A 109 -11.24 7.88 14.05
N SER A 110 -12.17 7.82 14.98
CA SER A 110 -12.36 6.64 15.80
C SER A 110 -13.43 5.72 15.19
N VAL A 111 -13.18 4.42 15.20
CA VAL A 111 -14.18 3.39 14.99
C VAL A 111 -14.34 2.68 16.33
N LEU A 112 -15.54 2.59 16.86
CA LEU A 112 -15.83 2.07 18.21
C LEU A 112 -14.97 2.74 19.30
N ASN A 113 -14.76 4.05 19.23
CA ASN A 113 -13.89 4.83 20.11
C ASN A 113 -12.39 4.51 20.03
N ILE A 114 -11.97 3.61 19.15
CA ILE A 114 -10.54 3.33 18.91
C ILE A 114 -10.04 4.31 17.85
N PRO A 115 -9.02 5.14 18.17
CA PRO A 115 -8.44 6.06 17.20
C PRO A 115 -7.57 5.31 16.20
N LEU A 116 -8.15 4.79 15.11
CA LEU A 116 -7.37 4.11 14.07
C LEU A 116 -6.34 5.02 13.42
N PHE A 117 -6.68 6.27 13.19
CA PHE A 117 -5.75 7.28 12.73
C PHE A 117 -5.39 8.22 13.90
N PRO A 118 -4.11 8.40 14.22
CA PRO A 118 -2.91 7.95 13.50
C PRO A 118 -2.35 6.59 13.95
N THR A 119 -3.01 5.83 14.83
CA THR A 119 -2.46 4.67 15.54
C THR A 119 -1.91 3.57 14.61
N VAL A 120 -2.60 3.29 13.49
CA VAL A 120 -2.14 2.26 12.53
C VAL A 120 -0.78 2.59 11.89
N PHE A 121 -0.38 3.86 11.90
CA PHE A 121 0.92 4.27 11.36
C PHE A 121 2.09 3.93 12.29
N TYR A 122 1.84 3.49 13.51
CA TYR A 122 2.86 3.00 14.46
C TYR A 122 3.03 1.48 14.44
N PHE A 123 2.44 0.78 13.47
CA PHE A 123 2.60 -0.66 13.35
C PHE A 123 4.03 -1.03 13.01
N LEU A 124 4.55 -2.05 13.71
CA LEU A 124 5.95 -2.47 13.60
C LEU A 124 6.28 -2.98 12.20
N ASN A 125 5.40 -3.79 11.62
CA ASN A 125 5.61 -4.40 10.31
C ASN A 125 5.75 -3.34 9.21
N LEU A 126 4.92 -2.27 9.29
CA LEU A 126 4.98 -1.13 8.38
C LEU A 126 6.37 -0.47 8.40
N HIS A 127 6.94 -0.28 9.60
CA HIS A 127 8.25 0.36 9.74
C HIS A 127 9.39 -0.61 9.44
N PHE A 128 9.33 -1.84 9.93
CA PHE A 128 10.43 -2.79 9.82
C PHE A 128 10.81 -3.09 8.37
N TRP A 129 9.84 -3.42 7.51
CA TRP A 129 10.10 -3.78 6.12
C TRP A 129 10.30 -2.59 5.17
N SER A 130 10.10 -1.37 5.64
CA SER A 130 10.38 -0.15 4.87
C SER A 130 11.59 0.64 5.41
N ALA A 131 12.33 0.09 6.40
CA ALA A 131 13.38 0.82 7.13
C ALA A 131 14.81 0.53 6.65
N GLY A 132 15.02 -0.34 5.67
CA GLY A 132 16.36 -0.76 5.28
C GLY A 132 16.58 -0.91 3.79
N VAL A 133 17.84 -1.18 3.44
CA VAL A 133 18.28 -1.41 2.07
C VAL A 133 17.55 -2.62 1.48
N GLY A 134 16.82 -2.42 0.37
CA GLY A 134 16.15 -3.51 -0.31
C GLY A 134 15.04 -3.09 -1.25
N LYS A 135 14.56 -4.08 -2.01
CA LYS A 135 13.45 -3.92 -2.97
C LYS A 135 12.16 -3.47 -2.29
N ASP A 136 11.93 -3.92 -1.05
CA ASP A 136 10.68 -3.68 -0.32
C ASP A 136 10.51 -2.21 0.01
N THR A 137 11.57 -1.57 0.49
CA THR A 137 11.58 -0.13 0.80
C THR A 137 11.30 0.70 -0.45
N ILE A 138 12.00 0.42 -1.56
CA ILE A 138 11.82 1.15 -2.81
C ILE A 138 10.42 0.93 -3.38
N CYS A 139 9.94 -0.32 -3.37
CA CYS A 139 8.60 -0.64 -3.86
C CYS A 139 7.50 -0.01 -3.01
N PHE A 140 7.60 -0.09 -1.69
CA PHE A 140 6.68 0.55 -0.75
C PHE A 140 6.61 2.07 -0.95
N TRP A 141 7.78 2.74 -0.97
CA TRP A 141 7.88 4.17 -1.22
C TRP A 141 7.28 4.55 -2.58
N GLY A 142 7.63 3.81 -3.63
CA GLY A 142 7.15 4.08 -4.99
C GLY A 142 5.63 3.91 -5.10
N ILE A 143 5.03 2.86 -4.52
CA ILE A 143 3.58 2.64 -4.47
C ILE A 143 2.89 3.81 -3.74
N ALA A 144 3.39 4.18 -2.57
CA ALA A 144 2.83 5.28 -1.78
C ALA A 144 2.90 6.62 -2.55
N TRP A 145 4.03 6.89 -3.21
CA TRP A 145 4.23 8.07 -4.04
C TRP A 145 3.31 8.08 -5.26
N PHE A 146 3.17 6.94 -5.93
CA PHE A 146 2.27 6.78 -7.07
C PHE A 146 0.82 7.09 -6.71
N LEU A 147 0.30 6.51 -5.62
CA LEU A 147 -1.06 6.78 -5.15
C LEU A 147 -1.25 8.24 -4.73
N PHE A 148 -0.26 8.82 -4.06
CA PHE A 148 -0.26 10.24 -3.72
C PHE A 148 -0.25 11.15 -4.95
N ALA A 149 0.42 10.75 -6.01
CA ALA A 149 0.36 11.46 -7.29
C ALA A 149 -1.01 11.33 -7.95
N LEU A 150 -1.61 10.13 -7.94
CA LEU A 150 -2.96 9.91 -8.46
C LEU A 150 -4.05 10.68 -7.70
N GLN A 151 -3.87 10.97 -6.41
CA GLN A 151 -4.80 11.81 -5.64
C GLN A 151 -5.03 13.18 -6.29
N LYS A 152 -3.99 13.75 -6.91
CA LYS A 152 -4.02 15.01 -7.66
C LYS A 152 -3.40 14.84 -9.06
N TYR A 153 -3.87 13.85 -9.81
CA TYR A 153 -3.28 13.43 -11.09
C TYR A 153 -3.08 14.58 -12.10
N LYS A 154 -3.95 15.60 -12.11
CA LYS A 154 -3.85 16.74 -13.03
C LYS A 154 -2.57 17.56 -12.82
N SER A 155 -2.06 17.67 -11.60
CA SER A 155 -0.87 18.45 -11.25
C SER A 155 0.37 17.59 -10.99
N ARG A 156 0.19 16.30 -10.69
CA ARG A 156 1.26 15.39 -10.25
C ARG A 156 1.47 14.20 -11.20
N TRP A 157 0.98 14.27 -12.45
CA TRP A 157 1.09 13.16 -13.41
C TRP A 157 2.53 12.70 -13.65
N TRP A 158 3.49 13.63 -13.71
CA TRP A 158 4.91 13.31 -13.87
C TRP A 158 5.48 12.56 -12.66
N GLN A 159 5.00 12.86 -11.44
CA GLN A 159 5.37 12.11 -10.23
C GLN A 159 4.87 10.66 -10.30
N ALA A 160 3.68 10.43 -10.85
CA ALA A 160 3.16 9.09 -11.04
C ALA A 160 4.05 8.27 -11.99
N ILE A 161 4.54 8.87 -13.08
CA ILE A 161 5.47 8.21 -14.01
C ILE A 161 6.78 7.84 -13.32
N ILE A 162 7.40 8.78 -12.59
CA ILE A 162 8.65 8.52 -11.88
C ILE A 162 8.45 7.45 -10.78
N ALA A 163 7.38 7.55 -10.01
CA ALA A 163 7.08 6.57 -8.97
C ALA A 163 6.87 5.16 -9.56
N LEU A 164 6.13 5.06 -10.67
CA LEU A 164 5.92 3.80 -11.38
C LEU A 164 7.23 3.20 -11.89
N PHE A 165 8.15 4.04 -12.42
CA PHE A 165 9.48 3.60 -12.81
C PHE A 165 10.22 2.92 -11.66
N PHE A 166 10.27 3.52 -10.46
CA PHE A 166 10.92 2.91 -9.30
C PHE A 166 10.25 1.60 -8.86
N VAL A 167 8.90 1.55 -8.88
CA VAL A 167 8.18 0.32 -8.54
C VAL A 167 8.49 -0.78 -9.54
N TYR A 168 8.45 -0.47 -10.85
CA TYR A 168 8.73 -1.43 -11.91
C TYR A 168 10.17 -1.94 -11.84
N MET A 169 11.14 -1.05 -11.72
CA MET A 169 12.56 -1.43 -11.63
C MET A 169 12.85 -2.28 -10.38
N ALA A 170 12.20 -1.98 -9.24
CA ALA A 170 12.38 -2.81 -8.04
C ALA A 170 11.64 -4.17 -8.13
N ARG A 171 10.40 -4.18 -8.69
CA ARG A 171 9.54 -5.35 -8.83
C ARG A 171 8.65 -5.23 -10.07
N PRO A 172 9.08 -5.71 -11.25
CA PRO A 172 8.37 -5.53 -12.52
C PRO A 172 6.90 -5.94 -12.46
N HIS A 173 6.58 -7.08 -11.86
CA HIS A 173 5.21 -7.59 -11.73
C HIS A 173 4.30 -6.69 -10.88
N ILE A 174 4.82 -6.01 -9.86
CA ILE A 174 4.05 -5.06 -9.06
C ILE A 174 3.83 -3.76 -9.84
N GLY A 175 4.85 -3.25 -10.52
CA GLY A 175 4.74 -2.08 -11.38
C GLY A 175 3.74 -2.29 -12.51
N PHE A 176 3.79 -3.46 -13.16
CA PHE A 176 2.84 -3.86 -14.19
C PHE A 176 1.39 -3.91 -13.65
N ALA A 177 1.17 -4.57 -12.50
CA ALA A 177 -0.15 -4.65 -11.88
C ALA A 177 -0.69 -3.27 -11.49
N LEU A 178 0.17 -2.38 -10.99
CA LEU A 178 -0.18 -1.01 -10.61
C LEU A 178 -0.58 -0.16 -11.82
N LEU A 179 0.15 -0.29 -12.93
CA LEU A 179 -0.17 0.37 -14.19
C LEU A 179 -1.51 -0.13 -14.74
N ALA A 180 -1.67 -1.45 -14.86
CA ALA A 180 -2.90 -2.06 -15.38
C ALA A 180 -4.12 -1.73 -14.51
N GLY A 181 -3.99 -1.84 -13.19
CA GLY A 181 -5.05 -1.48 -12.24
C GLY A 181 -5.46 -0.01 -12.33
N SER A 182 -4.49 0.88 -12.57
CA SER A 182 -4.76 2.30 -12.78
C SER A 182 -5.50 2.57 -14.09
N GLY A 183 -5.17 1.87 -15.15
CA GLY A 183 -5.87 1.95 -16.42
C GLY A 183 -7.34 1.54 -16.31
N ILE A 184 -7.59 0.41 -15.66
CA ILE A 184 -8.96 -0.05 -15.38
C ILE A 184 -9.71 0.97 -14.51
N ALA A 185 -9.05 1.52 -13.48
CA ALA A 185 -9.66 2.55 -12.62
C ALA A 185 -10.04 3.81 -13.39
N ILE A 186 -9.21 4.24 -14.35
CA ILE A 186 -9.50 5.38 -15.24
C ILE A 186 -10.71 5.08 -16.11
N LEU A 187 -10.81 3.88 -16.69
CA LEU A 187 -11.95 3.45 -17.50
C LEU A 187 -13.25 3.46 -16.68
N LEU A 188 -13.21 2.98 -15.45
CA LEU A 188 -14.36 2.94 -14.54
C LEU A 188 -14.67 4.28 -13.86
N GLY A 189 -13.76 5.27 -13.94
CA GLY A 189 -13.93 6.59 -13.33
C GLY A 189 -15.01 7.42 -14.03
N SER A 190 -15.96 8.00 -13.28
CA SER A 190 -17.03 8.86 -13.82
C SER A 190 -16.61 10.32 -13.99
N GLU A 191 -15.63 10.78 -13.21
CA GLU A 191 -15.24 12.20 -13.13
C GLU A 191 -14.26 12.67 -14.22
N ILE A 192 -13.72 11.74 -15.02
CA ILE A 192 -12.74 12.01 -16.06
C ILE A 192 -13.46 12.29 -17.38
N LYS A 193 -13.16 13.44 -18.00
CA LYS A 193 -13.74 13.78 -19.32
C LYS A 193 -13.45 12.66 -20.34
N PRO A 194 -14.41 12.29 -21.22
CA PRO A 194 -14.25 11.17 -22.16
C PRO A 194 -12.97 11.25 -23.00
N THR A 195 -12.64 12.43 -23.52
CA THR A 195 -11.42 12.64 -24.32
C THR A 195 -10.14 12.34 -23.54
N ILE A 196 -10.07 12.83 -22.28
CA ILE A 196 -8.91 12.58 -21.39
C ILE A 196 -8.87 11.10 -21.00
N LYS A 197 -10.03 10.49 -20.78
CA LYS A 197 -10.17 9.07 -20.47
C LYS A 197 -9.59 8.18 -21.58
N VAL A 198 -9.95 8.46 -22.84
CA VAL A 198 -9.41 7.73 -23.99
C VAL A 198 -7.89 7.92 -24.06
N LEU A 199 -7.38 9.15 -23.97
CA LEU A 199 -5.94 9.42 -24.03
C LEU A 199 -5.16 8.70 -22.92
N LEU A 200 -5.62 8.81 -21.67
CA LEU A 200 -4.95 8.16 -20.54
C LEU A 200 -5.02 6.63 -20.63
N SER A 201 -6.19 6.08 -21.03
CA SER A 201 -6.34 4.62 -21.17
C SER A 201 -5.49 4.08 -22.32
N SER A 202 -5.37 4.82 -23.43
CA SER A 202 -4.46 4.43 -24.52
C SER A 202 -2.99 4.47 -24.11
N ALA A 203 -2.58 5.51 -23.37
CA ALA A 203 -1.21 5.59 -22.83
C ALA A 203 -0.91 4.45 -21.84
N VAL A 204 -1.88 4.13 -20.95
CA VAL A 204 -1.74 2.99 -20.04
C VAL A 204 -1.67 1.68 -20.81
N LEU A 205 -2.54 1.48 -21.80
CA LEU A 205 -2.52 0.26 -22.63
C LEU A 205 -1.19 0.09 -23.36
N ALA A 206 -0.65 1.15 -23.94
CA ALA A 206 0.67 1.14 -24.57
C ALA A 206 1.77 0.77 -23.54
N GLY A 207 1.72 1.35 -22.34
CA GLY A 207 2.62 1.01 -21.24
C GLY A 207 2.48 -0.44 -20.79
N VAL A 208 1.27 -0.97 -20.68
CA VAL A 208 1.01 -2.38 -20.35
C VAL A 208 1.61 -3.31 -21.39
N ILE A 209 1.41 -3.02 -22.69
CA ILE A 209 1.98 -3.81 -23.78
C ILE A 209 3.53 -3.76 -23.73
N TYR A 210 4.09 -2.57 -23.58
CA TYR A 210 5.55 -2.41 -23.50
C TYR A 210 6.19 -3.14 -22.32
N LEU A 211 5.58 -3.05 -21.13
CA LEU A 211 6.11 -3.66 -19.90
C LEU A 211 5.76 -5.15 -19.77
N SER A 212 4.83 -5.67 -20.57
CA SER A 212 4.40 -7.08 -20.47
C SER A 212 5.54 -8.05 -20.77
N SER A 213 6.35 -7.80 -21.78
CA SER A 213 7.49 -8.64 -22.16
C SER A 213 8.51 -8.75 -21.02
N GLY A 214 8.95 -7.62 -20.46
CA GLY A 214 9.87 -7.61 -19.31
C GLY A 214 9.28 -8.27 -18.06
N THR A 215 7.96 -8.16 -17.85
CA THR A 215 7.28 -8.83 -16.73
C THR A 215 7.24 -10.34 -16.93
N LEU A 216 6.96 -10.82 -18.13
CA LEU A 216 6.97 -12.24 -18.49
C LEU A 216 8.36 -12.83 -18.32
N GLU A 217 9.38 -12.13 -18.79
CA GLU A 217 10.78 -12.52 -18.63
C GLU A 217 11.19 -12.58 -17.14
N ALA A 218 10.85 -11.55 -16.36
CA ALA A 218 11.12 -11.51 -14.93
C ALA A 218 10.42 -12.63 -14.15
N LEU A 219 9.25 -13.06 -14.61
CA LEU A 219 8.51 -14.20 -14.08
C LEU A 219 8.94 -15.54 -14.70
N ARG A 220 9.78 -15.53 -15.73
CA ARG A 220 10.20 -16.71 -16.51
C ARG A 220 9.00 -17.47 -17.12
N ILE A 221 8.03 -16.71 -17.64
CA ILE A 221 6.85 -17.22 -18.33
C ILE A 221 7.08 -17.09 -19.83
N GLU A 222 7.07 -18.20 -20.56
CA GLU A 222 7.19 -18.21 -22.03
C GLU A 222 5.87 -17.80 -22.71
N GLU A 223 4.74 -18.20 -22.12
CA GLU A 223 3.39 -17.86 -22.61
C GLU A 223 2.47 -17.53 -21.43
N PHE A 224 1.58 -16.54 -21.63
CA PHE A 224 0.60 -16.13 -20.61
C PHE A 224 -0.58 -17.09 -20.62
N SER A 225 -0.43 -18.23 -19.89
CA SER A 225 -1.51 -19.21 -19.67
C SER A 225 -1.78 -19.35 -18.17
N PHE A 226 -2.98 -19.82 -17.83
CA PHE A 226 -3.32 -20.10 -16.42
C PHE A 226 -2.43 -21.24 -15.86
N GLU A 227 -2.07 -22.17 -16.69
CA GLU A 227 -1.21 -23.32 -16.40
C GLU A 227 0.24 -22.89 -16.10
N SER A 228 0.79 -21.93 -16.87
CA SER A 228 2.13 -21.39 -16.61
C SER A 228 2.20 -20.55 -15.33
N LEU A 229 1.11 -19.92 -14.91
CA LEU A 229 1.02 -19.25 -13.61
C LEU A 229 0.95 -20.25 -12.44
N GLU A 230 0.26 -21.36 -12.63
CA GLU A 230 0.16 -22.45 -11.64
C GLU A 230 1.50 -23.19 -11.47
N ASP A 231 2.21 -23.47 -12.55
CA ASP A 231 3.56 -24.04 -12.56
C ASP A 231 4.61 -23.14 -11.89
N LEU A 232 4.54 -21.85 -12.13
CA LEU A 232 5.40 -20.85 -11.44
C LEU A 232 5.13 -20.83 -9.93
N ALA A 233 3.85 -20.85 -9.55
CA ALA A 233 3.46 -20.91 -8.15
C ALA A 233 4.01 -22.20 -7.51
N GLY A 234 3.87 -23.33 -8.17
CA GLY A 234 4.38 -24.63 -7.72
C GLY A 234 5.92 -24.66 -7.57
N LYS A 235 6.66 -24.15 -8.56
CA LYS A 235 8.14 -24.05 -8.51
C LYS A 235 8.61 -23.10 -7.39
N LYS A 236 7.95 -21.97 -7.19
CA LYS A 236 8.26 -21.06 -6.07
C LYS A 236 7.97 -21.69 -4.71
N VAL A 237 6.84 -22.36 -4.56
CA VAL A 237 6.49 -23.10 -3.33
C VAL A 237 7.54 -24.17 -3.03
N GLY A 238 7.96 -24.95 -4.00
CA GLY A 238 9.01 -25.96 -3.86
C GLY A 238 10.34 -25.37 -3.38
N ASN A 239 10.80 -24.28 -4.00
CA ASN A 239 12.05 -23.63 -3.63
C ASN A 239 12.02 -22.97 -2.24
N LEU A 240 10.84 -22.53 -1.76
CA LEU A 240 10.68 -21.92 -0.44
C LEU A 240 10.55 -22.97 0.68
N ASN A 241 10.08 -24.18 0.35
CA ASN A 241 9.96 -25.29 1.31
C ASN A 241 11.29 -26.01 1.56
N THR A 242 12.28 -25.90 0.69
CA THR A 242 13.61 -26.47 0.86
C THR A 242 14.49 -25.74 1.88
N SER A 243 14.14 -24.52 2.27
CA SER A 243 14.78 -23.85 3.39
C SER A 243 14.16 -24.31 4.70
N ASN A 244 14.94 -24.98 5.58
CA ASN A 244 14.61 -25.40 6.96
C ASN A 244 14.26 -24.21 7.89
N VAL A 245 13.36 -23.33 7.46
CA VAL A 245 12.92 -22.17 8.25
C VAL A 245 11.58 -22.53 8.88
N GLY A 246 11.51 -22.54 10.21
CA GLY A 246 10.34 -22.93 11.00
C GLY A 246 9.04 -22.16 10.81
N SER A 247 8.94 -21.34 9.73
CA SER A 247 7.76 -20.55 9.31
C SER A 247 7.13 -21.05 8.02
N GLY A 248 7.50 -22.23 7.53
CA GLY A 248 6.92 -22.86 6.32
C GLY A 248 5.45 -23.26 6.52
N VAL A 249 4.65 -23.09 5.48
CA VAL A 249 3.23 -23.48 5.44
C VAL A 249 2.99 -24.31 4.19
N ASP A 250 2.32 -25.46 4.35
CA ASP A 250 1.94 -26.31 3.22
C ASP A 250 0.73 -25.72 2.47
N LEU A 251 1.03 -24.82 1.52
CA LEU A 251 -0.01 -24.21 0.69
C LEU A 251 -0.69 -25.20 -0.27
N ALA A 252 -0.04 -26.33 -0.60
CA ALA A 252 -0.60 -27.31 -1.54
C ALA A 252 -1.85 -27.96 -0.95
N SER A 253 -1.88 -28.19 0.37
CA SER A 253 -3.02 -28.77 1.08
C SER A 253 -4.17 -27.77 1.34
N TYR A 254 -3.95 -26.46 1.12
CA TYR A 254 -4.93 -25.43 1.49
C TYR A 254 -5.94 -25.17 0.37
N SER A 255 -7.23 -25.10 0.76
CA SER A 255 -8.27 -24.58 -0.12
C SER A 255 -8.07 -23.08 -0.42
N TRP A 256 -8.64 -22.56 -1.50
CA TRP A 256 -8.55 -21.15 -1.88
C TRP A 256 -8.91 -20.16 -0.75
N PRO A 257 -10.02 -20.34 0.00
CA PRO A 257 -10.32 -19.47 1.14
C PRO A 257 -9.24 -19.52 2.22
N MET A 258 -8.64 -20.70 2.47
CA MET A 258 -7.60 -20.84 3.48
C MET A 258 -6.27 -20.20 3.02
N LYS A 259 -5.94 -20.28 1.72
CA LYS A 259 -4.80 -19.53 1.16
C LYS A 259 -4.98 -18.03 1.33
N LEU A 260 -6.17 -17.50 1.00
CA LEU A 260 -6.49 -16.08 1.17
C LEU A 260 -6.42 -15.68 2.66
N PHE A 261 -7.00 -16.47 3.55
CA PHE A 261 -6.92 -16.23 4.99
C PHE A 261 -5.48 -16.20 5.47
N THR A 262 -4.67 -17.17 5.04
CA THR A 262 -3.25 -17.26 5.39
C THR A 262 -2.48 -16.02 4.93
N TYR A 263 -2.65 -15.62 3.69
CA TYR A 263 -1.99 -14.43 3.17
C TYR A 263 -2.43 -13.16 3.90
N MET A 264 -3.73 -12.97 4.10
CA MET A 264 -4.27 -11.73 4.65
C MET A 264 -4.04 -11.57 6.16
N PHE A 265 -4.16 -12.68 6.93
CA PHE A 265 -4.35 -12.60 8.38
C PHE A 265 -3.37 -13.42 9.21
N ARG A 266 -2.45 -14.19 8.62
CA ARG A 266 -1.39 -14.90 9.36
C ARG A 266 -0.04 -14.19 9.19
N PRO A 267 0.91 -14.29 10.16
CA PRO A 267 0.79 -15.07 11.40
C PRO A 267 -0.22 -14.48 12.40
N LEU A 268 -0.87 -15.36 13.15
CA LEU A 268 -1.60 -15.04 14.36
C LEU A 268 -0.80 -15.53 15.59
N PHE A 269 -1.26 -15.25 16.80
CA PHE A 269 -0.51 -15.54 18.03
C PHE A 269 -0.06 -17.00 18.17
N PHE A 270 -0.86 -17.94 17.65
CA PHE A 270 -0.51 -19.37 17.64
C PHE A 270 0.52 -19.75 16.57
N ASP A 271 0.77 -18.88 15.60
CA ASP A 271 1.80 -19.04 14.56
C ASP A 271 3.13 -18.36 14.96
N ALA A 272 3.10 -17.55 16.01
CA ALA A 272 4.20 -16.68 16.36
C ALA A 272 5.34 -17.48 17.02
N HIS A 273 6.47 -17.60 16.34
CA HIS A 273 7.66 -18.30 16.82
C HIS A 273 8.87 -17.36 17.03
N ASN A 274 8.69 -16.08 16.77
CA ASN A 274 9.69 -15.04 17.06
C ASN A 274 9.01 -13.70 17.38
N PHE A 275 9.81 -12.75 17.86
CA PHE A 275 9.35 -11.42 18.29
C PHE A 275 8.61 -10.66 17.18
N VAL A 276 9.15 -10.69 15.95
CA VAL A 276 8.54 -9.97 14.80
C VAL A 276 7.19 -10.57 14.45
N SER A 277 7.06 -11.90 14.41
CA SER A 277 5.79 -12.58 14.10
C SER A 277 4.74 -12.38 15.20
N PHE A 278 5.16 -12.33 16.48
CA PHE A 278 4.27 -12.04 17.60
C PHE A 278 3.63 -10.66 17.49
N PHE A 279 4.42 -9.62 17.22
CA PHE A 279 3.87 -8.27 17.04
C PHE A 279 3.07 -8.12 15.76
N SER A 280 3.46 -8.81 14.67
CA SER A 280 2.64 -8.83 13.44
C SER A 280 1.27 -9.47 13.65
N SER A 281 1.10 -10.33 14.67
CA SER A 281 -0.19 -10.93 14.99
C SER A 281 -1.24 -9.90 15.42
N PHE A 282 -0.84 -8.85 16.14
CA PHE A 282 -1.75 -7.74 16.50
C PHE A 282 -2.22 -7.00 15.25
N GLU A 283 -1.32 -6.74 14.31
CA GLU A 283 -1.65 -6.07 13.05
C GLU A 283 -2.60 -6.94 12.23
N ASN A 284 -2.33 -8.25 12.14
CA ASN A 284 -3.17 -9.18 11.40
C ASN A 284 -4.56 -9.34 12.02
N LEU A 285 -4.66 -9.32 13.35
CA LEU A 285 -5.96 -9.31 14.03
C LEU A 285 -6.75 -8.03 13.71
N LEU A 286 -6.07 -6.88 13.64
CA LEU A 286 -6.72 -5.65 13.21
C LEU A 286 -7.18 -5.74 11.73
N TYR A 287 -6.37 -6.30 10.83
CA TYR A 287 -6.79 -6.49 9.43
C TYR A 287 -8.02 -7.40 9.33
N LEU A 288 -8.09 -8.46 10.13
CA LEU A 288 -9.27 -9.32 10.21
C LEU A 288 -10.51 -8.55 10.67
N TRP A 289 -10.36 -7.74 11.73
CA TRP A 289 -11.43 -6.89 12.23
C TRP A 289 -11.87 -5.83 11.21
N LEU A 290 -10.91 -5.19 10.52
CA LEU A 290 -11.20 -4.23 9.45
C LEU A 290 -11.91 -4.89 8.26
N SER A 291 -11.59 -6.14 7.93
CA SER A 291 -12.30 -6.89 6.87
C SER A 291 -13.76 -7.11 7.23
N PHE A 292 -14.04 -7.45 8.48
CA PHE A 292 -15.41 -7.54 8.98
C PHE A 292 -16.12 -6.17 8.97
N PHE A 293 -15.41 -5.10 9.33
CA PHE A 293 -15.93 -3.75 9.24
C PHE A 293 -16.29 -3.37 7.79
N ILE A 294 -15.44 -3.69 6.81
CA ILE A 294 -15.72 -3.48 5.39
C ILE A 294 -16.99 -4.22 4.99
N TYR A 295 -17.07 -5.52 5.29
CA TYR A 295 -18.23 -6.36 4.97
C TYR A 295 -19.55 -5.76 5.45
N ARG A 296 -19.56 -5.14 6.62
CA ARG A 296 -20.76 -4.51 7.20
C ARG A 296 -21.08 -3.10 6.70
N ASN A 297 -20.11 -2.40 6.15
CA ASN A 297 -20.21 -0.95 5.90
C ASN A 297 -20.01 -0.55 4.45
N TRP A 298 -19.68 -1.48 3.56
CA TRP A 298 -19.57 -1.15 2.14
C TRP A 298 -20.96 -0.95 1.52
N THR A 299 -21.05 -0.07 0.53
CA THR A 299 -22.26 0.12 -0.27
C THR A 299 -21.89 0.32 -1.73
N PRO A 300 -22.78 -0.02 -2.70
CA PRO A 300 -22.52 0.23 -4.12
C PRO A 300 -22.20 1.70 -4.41
N GLU A 301 -22.85 2.63 -3.71
CA GLU A 301 -22.61 4.06 -3.82
C GLU A 301 -21.19 4.42 -3.39
N ALA A 302 -20.70 3.87 -2.27
CA ALA A 302 -19.33 4.07 -1.82
C ALA A 302 -18.31 3.58 -2.86
N ILE A 303 -18.56 2.43 -3.50
CA ILE A 303 -17.69 1.91 -4.56
C ILE A 303 -17.70 2.83 -5.79
N ARG A 304 -18.87 3.34 -6.17
CA ARG A 304 -19.01 4.28 -7.30
C ARG A 304 -18.27 5.59 -7.02
N ASP A 305 -18.46 6.15 -5.83
CA ASP A 305 -17.94 7.46 -5.43
C ASP A 305 -16.48 7.40 -4.92
N MET A 306 -15.85 6.22 -5.03
CA MET A 306 -14.47 6.01 -4.62
C MET A 306 -13.49 6.85 -5.45
N PRO A 307 -12.58 7.62 -4.80
CA PRO A 307 -11.54 8.38 -5.50
C PRO A 307 -10.63 7.51 -6.38
N LEU A 308 -10.14 8.10 -7.48
CA LEU A 308 -9.33 7.39 -8.48
C LEU A 308 -8.15 6.62 -7.86
N PHE A 309 -7.39 7.24 -6.96
CA PHE A 309 -6.20 6.63 -6.36
C PHE A 309 -6.54 5.40 -5.49
N ILE A 310 -7.68 5.42 -4.78
CA ILE A 310 -8.13 4.27 -3.98
C ILE A 310 -8.69 3.19 -4.91
N LYS A 311 -9.45 3.57 -5.93
CA LYS A 311 -9.98 2.66 -6.94
C LYS A 311 -8.85 1.91 -7.67
N ALA A 312 -7.82 2.63 -8.11
CA ALA A 312 -6.62 2.06 -8.72
C ALA A 312 -5.91 1.10 -7.76
N GLY A 313 -5.73 1.51 -6.50
CA GLY A 313 -5.14 0.66 -5.46
C GLY A 313 -5.92 -0.63 -5.24
N MET A 314 -7.25 -0.57 -5.10
CA MET A 314 -8.08 -1.77 -4.88
C MET A 314 -8.12 -2.70 -6.09
N ILE A 315 -8.14 -2.16 -7.32
CA ILE A 315 -8.06 -2.98 -8.53
C ILE A 315 -6.69 -3.66 -8.62
N THR A 316 -5.61 -2.99 -8.21
CA THR A 316 -4.26 -3.58 -8.13
C THR A 316 -4.16 -4.62 -7.01
N PHE A 317 -4.80 -4.36 -5.86
CA PHE A 317 -4.76 -5.23 -4.68
C PHE A 317 -5.24 -6.65 -4.96
N ILE A 318 -6.33 -6.79 -5.72
CA ILE A 318 -6.96 -8.09 -5.99
C ILE A 318 -5.99 -9.06 -6.72
N PRO A 319 -5.47 -8.76 -7.93
CA PRO A 319 -4.60 -9.69 -8.64
C PRO A 319 -3.27 -9.92 -7.93
N VAL A 320 -2.70 -8.91 -7.27
CA VAL A 320 -1.45 -9.07 -6.51
C VAL A 320 -1.67 -9.98 -5.29
N THR A 321 -2.78 -9.83 -4.59
CA THR A 321 -3.16 -10.73 -3.47
C THR A 321 -3.37 -12.15 -3.96
N LEU A 322 -4.08 -12.34 -5.07
CA LEU A 322 -4.30 -13.66 -5.67
C LEU A 322 -2.98 -14.34 -6.10
N ALA A 323 -2.04 -13.57 -6.67
CA ALA A 323 -0.71 -14.08 -7.01
C ALA A 323 0.08 -14.49 -5.76
N PHE A 324 0.13 -13.64 -4.74
CA PHE A 324 0.92 -13.88 -3.54
C PHE A 324 0.36 -15.01 -2.67
N MET A 325 -0.96 -15.13 -2.52
CA MET A 325 -1.56 -16.22 -1.73
C MET A 325 -1.30 -17.60 -2.33
N ASN A 326 -1.01 -17.71 -3.63
CA ASN A 326 -0.69 -18.97 -4.31
C ASN A 326 0.82 -19.27 -4.39
N SER A 327 1.69 -18.26 -4.19
CA SER A 327 3.14 -18.38 -4.40
C SER A 327 3.99 -18.25 -3.12
N LEU A 328 3.42 -17.84 -1.99
CA LEU A 328 4.19 -17.57 -0.77
C LEU A 328 3.89 -18.61 0.32
N SER A 329 4.72 -19.62 0.42
CA SER A 329 4.62 -20.72 1.41
C SER A 329 5.37 -20.45 2.74
N ASN A 330 5.92 -19.26 2.93
CA ASN A 330 6.66 -18.88 4.14
C ASN A 330 6.04 -17.63 4.77
N LEU A 331 5.60 -17.71 6.04
CA LEU A 331 4.95 -16.61 6.75
C LEU A 331 5.85 -15.40 6.94
N GLY A 332 7.17 -15.57 7.05
CA GLY A 332 8.12 -14.46 7.10
C GLY A 332 8.12 -13.66 5.79
N ILE A 333 8.08 -14.34 4.65
CA ILE A 333 7.98 -13.68 3.34
C ILE A 333 6.58 -13.07 3.15
N VAL A 334 5.53 -13.73 3.64
CA VAL A 334 4.16 -13.17 3.63
C VAL A 334 4.11 -11.84 4.39
N MET A 335 4.67 -11.75 5.60
CA MET A 335 4.74 -10.49 6.36
C MET A 335 5.46 -9.38 5.57
N ARG A 336 6.57 -9.71 4.93
CA ARG A 336 7.36 -8.80 4.11
C ARG A 336 6.55 -8.29 2.90
N MET A 337 5.87 -9.18 2.18
CA MET A 337 5.08 -8.82 0.99
C MET A 337 3.82 -8.03 1.32
N LYS A 338 3.21 -8.26 2.49
CA LYS A 338 2.05 -7.49 2.97
C LYS A 338 2.32 -6.00 3.04
N ASN A 339 3.55 -5.58 3.34
CA ASN A 339 3.89 -4.16 3.42
C ASN A 339 3.61 -3.40 2.11
N MET A 340 3.64 -4.09 0.96
CA MET A 340 3.33 -3.50 -0.34
C MET A 340 1.86 -3.55 -0.71
N THR A 341 1.08 -4.48 -0.14
CA THR A 341 -0.33 -4.69 -0.52
C THR A 341 -1.31 -4.09 0.49
N MET A 342 -0.99 -4.12 1.78
CA MET A 342 -1.90 -3.62 2.81
C MET A 342 -2.13 -2.12 2.80
N ILE A 343 -1.27 -1.35 2.11
CA ILE A 343 -1.51 0.07 1.83
C ILE A 343 -2.88 0.26 1.15
N TYR A 344 -3.18 -0.53 0.12
CA TYR A 344 -4.42 -0.41 -0.65
C TYR A 344 -5.63 -0.72 0.23
N PHE A 345 -5.52 -1.81 1.00
CA PHE A 345 -6.56 -2.24 1.92
C PHE A 345 -6.84 -1.18 3.01
N LEU A 346 -5.79 -0.63 3.64
CA LEU A 346 -5.93 0.41 4.66
C LEU A 346 -6.54 1.70 4.10
N LEU A 347 -6.10 2.17 2.94
CA LEU A 347 -6.68 3.35 2.28
C LEU A 347 -8.17 3.15 1.99
N PHE A 348 -8.57 1.95 1.56
CA PHE A 348 -9.97 1.63 1.35
C PHE A 348 -10.77 1.61 2.66
N CYS A 349 -10.23 1.03 3.74
CA CYS A 349 -10.86 1.07 5.05
C CYS A 349 -11.09 2.51 5.53
N PHE A 350 -10.06 3.35 5.44
CA PHE A 350 -10.17 4.75 5.83
C PHE A 350 -11.18 5.51 4.97
N PHE A 351 -11.19 5.25 3.67
CA PHE A 351 -12.20 5.84 2.79
C PHE A 351 -13.61 5.46 3.21
N LEU A 352 -13.91 4.17 3.47
CA LEU A 352 -15.24 3.74 3.90
C LEU A 352 -15.66 4.38 5.23
N ILE A 353 -14.72 4.51 6.17
CA ILE A 353 -14.98 5.19 7.44
C ILE A 353 -15.36 6.66 7.19
N ALA A 354 -14.58 7.35 6.33
CA ALA A 354 -14.84 8.74 5.96
C ALA A 354 -16.20 8.91 5.28
N TYR A 355 -16.44 8.11 4.28
CA TYR A 355 -17.66 8.13 3.46
C TYR A 355 -18.90 7.95 4.33
N ASN A 356 -18.91 6.93 5.18
CA ASN A 356 -20.04 6.68 6.07
C ASN A 356 -20.25 7.79 7.11
N LYS A 357 -19.18 8.40 7.63
CA LYS A 357 -19.30 9.56 8.53
C LYS A 357 -19.84 10.78 7.79
N HIS A 358 -19.39 11.02 6.57
CA HIS A 358 -19.88 12.10 5.74
C HIS A 358 -21.37 11.94 5.43
N LEU A 359 -21.82 10.75 5.06
CA LEU A 359 -23.25 10.47 4.84
C LEU A 359 -24.10 10.70 6.11
N ARG A 360 -23.60 10.29 7.28
CA ARG A 360 -24.27 10.57 8.55
C ARG A 360 -24.38 12.06 8.83
N TYR A 361 -23.30 12.80 8.57
CA TYR A 361 -23.31 14.25 8.72
C TYR A 361 -24.35 14.91 7.80
N LEU A 362 -24.41 14.53 6.53
CA LEU A 362 -25.39 15.06 5.58
C LEU A 362 -26.84 14.78 6.04
N ARG A 363 -27.13 13.56 6.48
CA ARG A 363 -28.46 13.20 7.02
C ARG A 363 -28.85 14.04 8.24
N VAL A 364 -27.90 14.35 9.11
CA VAL A 364 -28.14 15.23 10.26
C VAL A 364 -28.45 16.65 9.81
N GLN A 365 -27.68 17.19 8.87
CA GLN A 365 -27.90 18.52 8.30
C GLN A 365 -29.26 18.62 7.59
N GLU A 366 -29.68 17.62 6.85
CA GLU A 366 -31.00 17.56 6.21
C GLU A 366 -32.12 17.59 7.25
N LYS A 367 -32.00 16.82 8.34
CA LYS A 367 -32.98 16.85 9.44
C LYS A 367 -33.06 18.22 10.09
N ILE A 368 -31.92 18.88 10.37
CA ILE A 368 -31.88 20.23 10.94
C ILE A 368 -32.59 21.23 10.00
N ARG A 369 -32.29 21.21 8.71
CA ARG A 369 -32.96 22.08 7.71
C ARG A 369 -34.46 21.82 7.66
N TYR A 370 -34.89 20.55 7.74
CA TYR A 370 -36.30 20.20 7.75
C TYR A 370 -37.01 20.79 8.97
N TYR A 371 -36.42 20.69 10.16
CA TYR A 371 -37.03 21.24 11.38
C TYR A 371 -37.08 22.77 11.36
N GLN A 372 -35.99 23.42 10.91
CA GLN A 372 -35.94 24.88 10.76
C GLN A 372 -37.04 25.40 9.81
N LYS A 373 -37.19 24.74 8.67
CA LYS A 373 -38.24 25.09 7.69
C LYS A 373 -39.63 24.88 8.27
N ARG A 374 -39.84 23.83 9.05
CA ARG A 374 -41.09 23.54 9.72
C ARG A 374 -41.43 24.61 10.75
N GLU A 375 -40.47 25.02 11.57
CA GLU A 375 -40.65 26.10 12.54
C GLU A 375 -40.98 27.44 11.88
N GLU A 376 -40.31 27.76 10.76
CA GLU A 376 -40.61 28.97 10.00
C GLU A 376 -42.03 28.97 9.46
N ILE A 377 -42.54 27.83 8.96
CA ILE A 377 -43.94 27.70 8.51
C ILE A 377 -44.90 27.87 9.68
N ILE A 378 -44.62 27.31 10.85
CA ILE A 378 -45.47 27.44 12.04
C ILE A 378 -45.51 28.91 12.48
N ARG A 379 -44.37 29.59 12.52
CA ARG A 379 -44.32 31.05 12.86
C ARG A 379 -45.14 31.90 11.89
N LYS A 380 -44.97 31.69 10.58
CA LYS A 380 -45.76 32.41 9.56
C LYS A 380 -47.24 32.20 9.72
N LYS A 381 -47.68 30.96 10.04
CA LYS A 381 -49.12 30.66 10.32
C LYS A 381 -49.61 31.32 11.60
N ALA A 382 -48.77 31.38 12.65
CA ALA A 382 -49.15 32.05 13.90
C ALA A 382 -49.29 33.57 13.71
N ASP A 383 -48.35 34.19 12.94
CA ASP A 383 -48.41 35.63 12.65
C ASP A 383 -49.63 36.01 11.80
N THR A 384 -50.10 35.12 10.93
CA THR A 384 -51.31 35.33 10.11
C THR A 384 -52.62 35.04 10.87
N ALA A 385 -52.55 34.36 12.00
CA ALA A 385 -53.71 34.02 12.82
C ALA A 385 -54.00 35.05 13.95
N THR A 386 -53.13 36.06 14.15
CA THR A 386 -53.38 37.16 15.11
C THR A 386 -54.46 38.06 14.52
N PRO A 387 -55.61 38.25 15.19
CA PRO A 387 -56.63 39.20 14.72
C PRO A 387 -56.08 40.62 14.72
N PRO A 388 -56.55 41.49 13.81
CA PRO A 388 -56.13 42.90 13.78
C PRO A 388 -56.44 43.57 15.13
N PRO A 389 -55.61 44.50 15.62
CA PRO A 389 -55.87 45.20 16.87
C PRO A 389 -57.21 45.87 16.78
N VAL A 390 -58.07 45.60 17.76
CA VAL A 390 -59.39 46.31 17.93
C VAL A 390 -59.04 47.77 18.23
N SER A 391 -59.25 48.65 17.25
CA SER A 391 -59.12 50.11 17.44
C SER A 391 -60.12 50.58 18.48
N PRO A 392 -59.74 51.50 19.39
CA PRO A 392 -60.59 52.04 20.46
C PRO A 392 -61.76 52.86 19.95
#